data_68450c9b08ee4c2e2e4b945bec2e57ec
#
_entry.id   68450c9b08ee4c2e2e4b945bec2e57ec
#
_cell.length_a   1.000
_cell.length_b   1.000
_cell.length_c   1.000
_cell.angle_alpha   90.00
_cell.angle_beta   90.00
_cell.angle_gamma   90.00
#
_symmetry.space_group_name_H-M   'P 1'
#
loop_
_entity.id
_entity.type
_entity.pdbx_description
1 polymer ?
#
loop_
_entity_poly.entity_id
_entity_poly.type
_entity_poly.pdbx_seq_one_letter_code
_entity_poly.pdbx_strand_id
1 'polypeptide(L)'
;MKKTILILSVLLFTVSTAFSQSIESKIREFARYEYPSDTKMQNYVYKKQISAYSYMQSVNDSEVKKIAVREYYNDYSMQKYTYNKQFSAKNYMKTVSDTEVKQIAYREYPNDYSMQ
;
A
#
# COMPACT_ATOMS: atom_id res chain seq x y z
N MET A 1 57.86 -29.77 24.83
CA MET A 1 56.53 -29.19 25.20
C MET A 1 56.02 -28.34 24.06
N LYS A 2 55.02 -28.81 23.31
CA LYS A 2 54.42 -28.07 22.25
C LYS A 2 53.23 -27.24 22.85
N LYS A 3 53.39 -25.93 22.87
CA LYS A 3 52.26 -25.04 23.22
C LYS A 3 51.32 -24.93 22.02
N THR A 4 50.16 -25.55 22.09
CA THR A 4 49.11 -25.38 21.12
C THR A 4 48.47 -24.03 21.38
N ILE A 5 48.66 -23.06 20.47
CA ILE A 5 47.96 -21.78 20.49
C ILE A 5 46.59 -22.03 19.88
N LEU A 6 45.57 -22.04 20.73
CA LEU A 6 44.17 -22.06 20.29
C LEU A 6 43.81 -20.66 19.79
N ILE A 7 43.78 -20.47 18.46
CA ILE A 7 43.28 -19.25 17.86
C ILE A 7 41.78 -19.36 17.91
N LEU A 8 41.19 -18.69 18.90
CA LEU A 8 39.74 -18.51 18.98
C LEU A 8 39.34 -17.45 17.94
N SER A 9 38.98 -17.87 16.75
CA SER A 9 38.39 -16.98 15.76
C SER A 9 36.98 -16.60 16.22
N VAL A 10 36.87 -15.43 16.85
CA VAL A 10 35.57 -14.81 17.13
C VAL A 10 34.97 -14.41 15.80
N LEU A 11 34.06 -15.24 15.30
CA LEU A 11 33.20 -14.87 14.18
C LEU A 11 32.26 -13.76 14.68
N LEU A 12 32.60 -12.52 14.39
CA LEU A 12 31.66 -11.39 14.52
C LEU A 12 30.57 -11.57 13.49
N PHE A 13 29.47 -12.21 13.87
CA PHE A 13 28.21 -12.09 13.17
C PHE A 13 27.73 -10.66 13.35
N THR A 14 28.02 -9.81 12.39
CA THR A 14 27.30 -8.54 12.25
C THR A 14 25.86 -8.85 11.81
N VAL A 15 24.98 -8.97 12.77
CA VAL A 15 23.54 -9.00 12.50
C VAL A 15 23.19 -7.62 11.99
N SER A 16 23.10 -7.47 10.67
CA SER A 16 22.48 -6.30 10.04
C SER A 16 21.00 -6.34 10.43
N THR A 17 20.63 -5.68 11.51
CA THR A 17 19.23 -5.38 11.77
C THR A 17 18.82 -4.42 10.70
N ALA A 18 18.19 -4.92 9.63
CA ALA A 18 17.50 -4.09 8.67
C ALA A 18 16.41 -3.34 9.44
N PHE A 19 16.62 -2.05 9.66
CA PHE A 19 15.63 -1.19 10.29
C PHE A 19 14.44 -1.08 9.36
N SER A 20 13.39 -1.90 9.61
CA SER A 20 12.10 -1.75 8.94
C SER A 20 11.48 -0.45 9.43
N GLN A 21 11.37 0.53 8.55
CA GLN A 21 10.72 1.80 8.84
C GLN A 21 9.25 1.56 9.19
N SER A 22 8.76 2.09 10.33
CA SER A 22 7.36 1.96 10.73
C SER A 22 6.43 2.68 9.74
N ILE A 23 5.18 2.22 9.65
CA ILE A 23 4.14 2.87 8.83
C ILE A 23 3.96 4.34 9.23
N GLU A 24 3.97 4.63 10.51
CA GLU A 24 3.85 6.00 11.02
C GLU A 24 4.99 6.89 10.54
N SER A 25 6.22 6.40 10.55
CA SER A 25 7.39 7.11 10.05
C SER A 25 7.26 7.41 8.54
N LYS A 26 6.87 6.43 7.75
CA LYS A 26 6.64 6.60 6.30
C LYS A 26 5.55 7.63 6.02
N ILE A 27 4.46 7.61 6.76
CA ILE A 27 3.35 8.55 6.61
C ILE A 27 3.79 9.97 7.03
N ARG A 28 4.62 10.10 8.08
CA ARG A 28 5.19 11.42 8.45
C ARG A 28 6.13 11.96 7.37
N GLU A 29 6.94 11.12 6.75
CA GLU A 29 7.78 11.53 5.61
C GLU A 29 6.93 11.97 4.43
N PHE A 30 5.89 11.24 4.09
CA PHE A 30 4.94 11.62 3.03
C PHE A 30 4.32 13.00 3.32
N ALA A 31 3.84 13.24 4.54
CA ALA A 31 3.25 14.51 4.93
C ALA A 31 4.26 15.68 4.85
N ARG A 32 5.53 15.45 5.24
CA ARG A 32 6.60 16.45 5.11
C ARG A 32 6.98 16.74 3.66
N TYR A 33 6.97 15.72 2.83
CA TYR A 33 7.22 15.88 1.40
C TYR A 33 6.15 16.74 0.72
N GLU A 34 4.88 16.47 1.03
CA GLU A 34 3.74 17.22 0.49
C GLU A 34 3.70 18.68 1.00
N TYR A 35 4.04 18.91 2.26
CA TYR A 35 3.99 20.22 2.92
C TYR A 35 5.26 20.51 3.71
N PRO A 36 6.40 20.84 3.05
CA PRO A 36 7.72 20.91 3.70
C PRO A 36 7.82 21.93 4.84
N SER A 37 7.04 23.02 4.78
CA SER A 37 7.13 24.15 5.72
C SER A 37 5.85 24.40 6.51
N ASP A 38 4.83 23.55 6.35
CA ASP A 38 3.52 23.74 6.99
C ASP A 38 3.20 22.58 7.95
N THR A 39 3.60 22.76 9.22
CA THR A 39 3.36 21.76 10.27
C THR A 39 1.87 21.44 10.47
N LYS A 40 1.00 22.43 10.29
CA LYS A 40 -0.46 22.23 10.44
C LYS A 40 -0.98 21.31 9.34
N MET A 41 -0.59 21.54 8.10
CA MET A 41 -0.95 20.69 6.98
C MET A 41 -0.29 19.31 7.08
N GLN A 42 0.97 19.22 7.53
CA GLN A 42 1.60 17.91 7.79
C GLN A 42 0.80 17.08 8.78
N ASN A 43 0.32 17.67 9.88
CA ASN A 43 -0.50 16.98 10.88
C ASN A 43 -1.86 16.55 10.31
N TYR A 44 -2.49 17.39 9.49
CA TYR A 44 -3.74 17.05 8.80
C TYR A 44 -3.56 15.85 7.86
N VAL A 45 -2.54 15.92 6.99
CA VAL A 45 -2.21 14.82 6.05
C VAL A 45 -1.87 13.54 6.80
N TYR A 46 -1.05 13.63 7.87
CA TYR A 46 -0.71 12.47 8.68
C TYR A 46 -1.96 11.76 9.23
N LYS A 47 -2.86 12.49 9.84
CA LYS A 47 -4.12 11.91 10.38
C LYS A 47 -4.98 11.27 9.30
N LYS A 48 -5.09 11.93 8.15
CA LYS A 48 -5.84 11.42 6.99
C LYS A 48 -5.23 10.13 6.45
N GLN A 49 -3.91 10.06 6.32
CA GLN A 49 -3.18 8.90 5.82
C GLN A 49 -3.25 7.71 6.80
N ILE A 50 -3.11 7.94 8.11
CA ILE A 50 -3.25 6.89 9.14
C ILE A 50 -4.65 6.28 9.11
N SER A 51 -5.68 7.12 9.05
CA SER A 51 -7.07 6.65 8.96
C SER A 51 -7.31 5.83 7.68
N ALA A 52 -6.79 6.29 6.55
CA ALA A 52 -6.91 5.57 5.28
C ALA A 52 -6.10 4.26 5.29
N TYR A 53 -4.91 4.23 5.88
CA TYR A 53 -4.13 3.01 6.07
C TYR A 53 -4.94 1.96 6.86
N SER A 54 -5.49 2.35 8.01
CA SER A 54 -6.32 1.46 8.83
C SER A 54 -7.53 0.93 8.05
N TYR A 55 -8.19 1.79 7.28
CA TYR A 55 -9.27 1.39 6.39
C TYR A 55 -8.82 0.34 5.38
N MET A 56 -7.69 0.56 4.70
CA MET A 56 -7.15 -0.37 3.70
C MET A 56 -6.72 -1.72 4.30
N GLN A 57 -6.38 -1.79 5.60
CA GLN A 57 -6.15 -3.06 6.28
C GLN A 57 -7.45 -3.85 6.52
N SER A 58 -8.59 -3.17 6.61
CA SER A 58 -9.90 -3.78 6.91
C SER A 58 -10.66 -4.26 5.67
N VAL A 59 -10.26 -3.86 4.46
CA VAL A 59 -10.99 -4.20 3.22
C VAL A 59 -10.78 -5.66 2.82
N ASN A 60 -11.82 -6.28 2.28
CA ASN A 60 -11.86 -7.73 2.04
C ASN A 60 -11.63 -8.14 0.57
N ASP A 61 -11.89 -7.26 -0.38
CA ASP A 61 -11.67 -7.58 -1.80
C ASP A 61 -10.19 -7.42 -2.15
N SER A 62 -9.45 -8.53 -2.14
CA SER A 62 -8.01 -8.55 -2.39
C SER A 62 -7.62 -8.12 -3.81
N GLU A 63 -8.46 -8.38 -4.78
CA GLU A 63 -8.24 -7.99 -6.18
C GLU A 63 -8.35 -6.48 -6.34
N VAL A 64 -9.42 -5.89 -5.83
CA VAL A 64 -9.62 -4.43 -5.85
C VAL A 64 -8.56 -3.71 -5.01
N LYS A 65 -8.16 -4.31 -3.86
CA LYS A 65 -7.06 -3.78 -3.04
C LYS A 65 -5.75 -3.73 -3.82
N LYS A 66 -5.41 -4.77 -4.57
CA LYS A 66 -4.19 -4.80 -5.41
C LYS A 66 -4.18 -3.68 -6.46
N ILE A 67 -5.33 -3.40 -7.08
CA ILE A 67 -5.46 -2.29 -8.03
C ILE A 67 -5.12 -0.96 -7.35
N ALA A 68 -5.75 -0.68 -6.21
CA ALA A 68 -5.56 0.56 -5.47
C ALA A 68 -4.10 0.76 -5.00
N VAL A 69 -3.49 -0.28 -4.45
CA VAL A 69 -2.09 -0.25 -3.97
C VAL A 69 -1.11 -0.07 -5.13
N ARG A 70 -1.35 -0.69 -6.27
CA ARG A 70 -0.49 -0.55 -7.46
C ARG A 70 -0.52 0.86 -8.02
N GLU A 71 -1.69 1.50 -8.05
CA GLU A 71 -1.84 2.86 -8.57
C GLU A 71 -1.25 3.91 -7.63
N TYR A 72 -1.39 3.72 -6.32
CA TYR A 72 -1.02 4.71 -5.31
C TYR A 72 -0.22 4.07 -4.17
N TYR A 73 0.99 3.60 -4.46
CA TYR A 73 1.80 2.80 -3.53
C TYR A 73 2.03 3.44 -2.16
N ASN A 74 2.28 4.76 -2.12
CA ASN A 74 2.59 5.50 -0.89
C ASN A 74 1.49 6.45 -0.42
N ASP A 75 0.36 6.53 -1.12
CA ASP A 75 -0.75 7.42 -0.76
C ASP A 75 -1.98 6.62 -0.35
N TYR A 76 -2.11 6.37 0.93
CA TYR A 76 -3.22 5.58 1.48
C TYR A 76 -4.59 6.24 1.30
N SER A 77 -4.65 7.57 1.28
CA SER A 77 -5.91 8.29 1.01
C SER A 77 -6.38 8.05 -0.42
N MET A 78 -5.46 8.05 -1.38
CA MET A 78 -5.77 7.73 -2.77
C MET A 78 -6.04 6.24 -2.96
N GLN A 79 -5.34 5.36 -2.22
CA GLN A 79 -5.68 3.92 -2.22
C GLN A 79 -7.13 3.70 -1.75
N LYS A 80 -7.54 4.33 -0.66
CA LYS A 80 -8.92 4.24 -0.16
C LYS A 80 -9.94 4.74 -1.18
N TYR A 81 -9.68 5.90 -1.78
CA TYR A 81 -10.55 6.45 -2.83
C TYR A 81 -10.68 5.49 -4.01
N THR A 82 -9.55 5.02 -4.54
CA THR A 82 -9.50 4.09 -5.67
C THR A 82 -10.16 2.76 -5.33
N TYR A 83 -9.89 2.20 -4.14
CA TYR A 83 -10.56 0.98 -3.69
C TYR A 83 -12.09 1.12 -3.72
N ASN A 84 -12.61 2.18 -3.12
CA ASN A 84 -14.07 2.39 -3.05
C ASN A 84 -14.69 2.57 -4.45
N LYS A 85 -14.02 3.31 -5.32
CA LYS A 85 -14.45 3.51 -6.71
C LYS A 85 -14.50 2.19 -7.48
N GLN A 86 -13.42 1.42 -7.44
CA GLN A 86 -13.29 0.13 -8.13
C GLN A 86 -14.24 -0.92 -7.56
N PHE A 87 -14.37 -0.97 -6.24
CA PHE A 87 -15.27 -1.91 -5.56
C PHE A 87 -16.75 -1.65 -5.91
N SER A 88 -17.16 -0.38 -5.90
CA SER A 88 -18.52 0.01 -6.31
C SER A 88 -18.80 -0.34 -7.77
N ALA A 89 -17.85 -0.07 -8.65
CA ALA A 89 -17.97 -0.39 -10.07
C ALA A 89 -18.02 -1.91 -10.30
N LYS A 90 -17.18 -2.69 -9.62
CA LYS A 90 -17.19 -4.16 -9.66
C LYS A 90 -18.55 -4.71 -9.24
N ASN A 91 -19.13 -4.18 -8.18
CA ASN A 91 -20.46 -4.60 -7.72
C ASN A 91 -21.57 -4.17 -8.71
N TYR A 92 -21.46 -2.99 -9.30
CA TYR A 92 -22.38 -2.57 -10.35
C TYR A 92 -22.32 -3.53 -11.55
N MET A 93 -21.13 -3.90 -12.02
CA MET A 93 -20.95 -4.85 -13.12
C MET A 93 -21.61 -6.21 -12.88
N LYS A 94 -21.73 -6.64 -11.62
CA LYS A 94 -22.46 -7.88 -11.29
C LYS A 94 -23.96 -7.79 -11.59
N THR A 95 -24.53 -6.58 -11.59
CA THR A 95 -25.96 -6.32 -11.88
C THR A 95 -26.25 -6.14 -13.35
N VAL A 96 -25.24 -5.96 -14.20
CA VAL A 96 -25.40 -5.82 -15.65
C VAL A 96 -25.89 -7.14 -16.24
N SER A 97 -27.06 -7.13 -16.84
CA SER A 97 -27.71 -8.33 -17.42
C SER A 97 -27.28 -8.62 -18.85
N ASP A 98 -26.87 -7.62 -19.60
CA ASP A 98 -26.39 -7.79 -20.97
C ASP A 98 -25.01 -8.44 -20.99
N THR A 99 -24.99 -9.73 -21.35
CA THR A 99 -23.77 -10.54 -21.36
C THR A 99 -22.77 -10.10 -22.42
N GLU A 100 -23.22 -9.64 -23.58
CA GLU A 100 -22.34 -9.19 -24.65
C GLU A 100 -21.62 -7.90 -24.27
N VAL A 101 -22.37 -6.91 -23.79
CA VAL A 101 -21.80 -5.64 -23.28
C VAL A 101 -20.82 -5.90 -22.14
N LYS A 102 -21.16 -6.80 -21.23
CA LYS A 102 -20.31 -7.19 -20.11
C LYS A 102 -19.00 -7.83 -20.56
N GLN A 103 -19.04 -8.72 -21.56
CA GLN A 103 -17.85 -9.34 -22.13
C GLN A 103 -16.95 -8.33 -22.84
N ILE A 104 -17.52 -7.36 -23.57
CA ILE A 104 -16.78 -6.27 -24.19
C ILE A 104 -16.06 -5.44 -23.13
N ALA A 105 -16.78 -5.02 -22.09
CA ALA A 105 -16.20 -4.23 -20.99
C ALA A 105 -15.03 -4.93 -20.32
N TYR A 106 -15.15 -6.21 -19.98
CA TYR A 106 -14.07 -6.99 -19.37
C TYR A 106 -12.87 -7.18 -20.32
N ARG A 107 -13.11 -7.32 -21.60
CA ARG A 107 -12.05 -7.44 -22.59
C ARG A 107 -11.26 -6.16 -22.76
N GLU A 108 -11.96 -5.01 -22.82
CA GLU A 108 -11.32 -3.69 -23.02
C GLU A 108 -10.61 -3.19 -21.76
N TYR A 109 -11.17 -3.48 -20.59
CA TYR A 109 -10.68 -2.96 -19.30
C TYR A 109 -10.55 -4.07 -18.24
N PRO A 110 -9.68 -5.08 -18.44
CA PRO A 110 -9.64 -6.27 -17.58
C PRO A 110 -9.26 -5.98 -16.12
N ASN A 111 -8.52 -4.89 -15.87
CA ASN A 111 -8.00 -4.53 -14.55
C ASN A 111 -8.50 -3.18 -14.05
N ASP A 112 -9.55 -2.63 -14.65
CA ASP A 112 -10.14 -1.35 -14.25
C ASP A 112 -11.65 -1.43 -14.28
N TYR A 113 -12.24 -1.75 -13.14
CA TYR A 113 -13.69 -1.87 -13.00
C TYR A 113 -14.42 -0.55 -13.21
N SER A 114 -13.77 0.57 -12.93
CA SER A 114 -14.39 1.89 -13.12
C SER A 114 -14.54 2.28 -14.58
N MET A 115 -13.79 1.61 -15.48
CA MET A 115 -13.87 1.80 -16.92
C MET A 115 -14.78 0.76 -17.61
N GLN A 116 -15.07 -0.35 -16.94
CA GLN A 116 -15.99 -1.38 -17.42
C GLN A 116 -17.43 -0.86 -17.41
#